data_d883c8e3992c5513ebb89ada9d032f00
#
_entry.id   d883c8e3992c5513ebb89ada9d032f00
#
_cell.length_a   1.000
_cell.length_b   1.000
_cell.length_c   1.000
_cell.angle_alpha   90.00
_cell.angle_beta   90.00
_cell.angle_gamma   90.00
#
_symmetry.space_group_name_H-M   'P 1'
#
loop_
_entity.id
_entity.type
_entity.pdbx_description
1 polymer ?
#
loop_
_entity_poly.entity_id
_entity_poly.type
_entity_poly.pdbx_seq_one_letter_code
_entity_poly.pdbx_strand_id
1 'polypeptide(L)'
;GLVERYRNLRDVVSTGIYRRGLSTCAIDLNESPGNLSNQLSDESQRKFGIDEFETYLEKSKDMEPLYYLIEKFLHKPEAKSSAALQAIPEVAAQLQKLMKQAGLA
;
A
#
# COMPACT_ATOMS: atom_id res chain seq x y z
N GLY A 1 -3.38 15.21 1.62
CA GLY A 1 -2.61 14.06 1.15
C GLY A 1 -3.26 12.73 1.48
N LEU A 2 -2.56 11.64 1.23
CA LEU A 2 -3.10 10.30 1.43
C LEU A 2 -3.36 9.98 2.90
N VAL A 3 -2.49 10.46 3.79
CA VAL A 3 -2.65 10.21 5.23
C VAL A 3 -3.92 10.84 5.77
N GLU A 4 -4.34 11.96 5.20
CA GLU A 4 -5.58 12.63 5.60
C GLU A 4 -6.81 11.98 4.96
N ARG A 5 -6.64 11.40 3.78
CA ARG A 5 -7.74 10.80 3.03
C ARG A 5 -8.14 9.44 3.58
N TYR A 6 -7.19 8.68 4.08
CA TYR A 6 -7.41 7.30 4.53
C TYR A 6 -7.14 7.16 6.02
N ARG A 7 -7.92 6.28 6.67
CA ARG A 7 -7.81 6.06 8.12
C ARG A 7 -6.56 5.27 8.49
N ASN A 8 -6.18 4.32 7.65
CA ASN A 8 -5.05 3.44 7.89
C ASN A 8 -4.65 2.75 6.58
N LEU A 9 -3.60 1.94 6.63
CA LEU A 9 -3.10 1.23 5.45
C LEU A 9 -4.16 0.27 4.88
N ARG A 10 -4.89 -0.42 5.74
CA ARG A 10 -5.95 -1.33 5.29
C ARG A 10 -7.02 -0.58 4.50
N ASP A 11 -7.34 0.64 4.91
CA ASP A 11 -8.30 1.47 4.21
C ASP A 11 -7.83 1.81 2.78
N VAL A 12 -6.55 2.12 2.61
CA VAL A 12 -5.96 2.36 1.29
C VAL A 12 -6.09 1.13 0.40
N VAL A 13 -5.68 -0.03 0.92
CA VAL A 13 -5.72 -1.30 0.19
C VAL A 13 -7.15 -1.68 -0.15
N SER A 14 -8.05 -1.57 0.82
CA SER A 14 -9.47 -1.89 0.63
C SER A 14 -10.09 -1.05 -0.48
N THR A 15 -9.82 0.25 -0.47
CA THR A 15 -10.32 1.16 -1.50
C THR A 15 -9.81 0.75 -2.88
N GLY A 16 -8.53 0.41 -3.00
CA GLY A 16 -7.94 -0.04 -4.26
C GLY A 16 -8.55 -1.35 -4.75
N ILE A 17 -8.77 -2.30 -3.85
CA ILE A 17 -9.36 -3.59 -4.19
C ILE A 17 -10.80 -3.42 -4.70
N TYR A 18 -11.61 -2.63 -4.00
CA TYR A 18 -12.99 -2.41 -4.42
C TYR A 18 -13.06 -1.61 -5.73
N ARG A 19 -12.14 -0.71 -5.95
CA ARG A 19 -12.07 0.03 -7.22
C ARG A 19 -11.78 -0.90 -8.39
N ARG A 20 -10.90 -1.88 -8.20
CA ARG A 20 -10.53 -2.85 -9.24
C ARG A 20 -11.54 -3.97 -9.39
N GLY A 21 -12.33 -4.21 -8.37
CA GLY A 21 -13.28 -5.31 -8.31
C GLY A 21 -12.84 -6.39 -7.35
N LEU A 22 -13.68 -6.65 -6.35
CA LEU A 22 -13.39 -7.64 -5.31
C LEU A 22 -13.12 -9.02 -5.88
N SER A 23 -13.93 -9.46 -6.83
CA SER A 23 -13.78 -10.78 -7.45
C SER A 23 -12.47 -10.92 -8.21
N THR A 24 -12.07 -9.88 -8.95
CA THR A 24 -10.81 -9.88 -9.70
C THR A 24 -9.63 -10.01 -8.75
N CYS A 25 -9.61 -9.22 -7.69
CA CYS A 25 -8.52 -9.27 -6.71
C CYS A 25 -8.51 -10.59 -5.94
N ALA A 26 -9.68 -11.15 -5.65
CA ALA A 26 -9.78 -12.46 -4.99
C ALA A 26 -9.12 -13.55 -5.83
N ILE A 27 -9.34 -13.54 -7.14
CA ILE A 27 -8.68 -14.48 -8.05
C ILE A 27 -7.16 -14.32 -7.98
N ASP A 28 -6.68 -13.08 -8.03
CA ASP A 28 -5.24 -12.79 -7.97
C ASP A 28 -4.61 -13.27 -6.66
N LEU A 29 -5.35 -13.22 -5.57
CA LEU A 29 -4.89 -13.61 -4.24
C LEU A 29 -5.21 -15.06 -3.89
N ASN A 30 -5.82 -15.80 -4.81
CA ASN A 30 -6.24 -17.20 -4.60
C ASN A 30 -7.16 -17.31 -3.38
N GLU A 31 -8.11 -16.42 -3.28
CA GLU A 31 -9.09 -16.36 -2.19
C GLU A 31 -10.50 -16.33 -2.75
N SER A 32 -11.49 -16.69 -1.94
CA SER A 32 -12.88 -16.42 -2.29
C SER A 32 -13.18 -14.92 -2.06
N PRO A 33 -14.12 -14.33 -2.83
CA PRO A 33 -14.50 -12.94 -2.58
C PRO A 33 -15.02 -12.70 -1.16
N GLY A 34 -15.73 -13.66 -0.58
CA GLY A 34 -16.20 -13.55 0.80
C GLY A 34 -15.07 -13.51 1.81
N ASN A 35 -14.07 -14.38 1.67
CA ASN A 35 -12.90 -14.37 2.54
C ASN A 35 -12.13 -13.06 2.41
N LEU A 36 -11.93 -12.58 1.19
CA LEU A 36 -11.22 -11.32 0.97
C LEU A 36 -11.98 -10.15 1.59
N SER A 37 -13.29 -10.10 1.40
CA SER A 37 -14.13 -9.07 2.01
C SER A 37 -14.00 -9.07 3.53
N ASN A 38 -14.01 -10.27 4.14
CA ASN A 38 -13.83 -10.39 5.59
C ASN A 38 -12.46 -9.90 6.04
N GLN A 39 -11.40 -10.25 5.33
CA GLN A 39 -10.04 -9.81 5.67
C GLN A 39 -9.89 -8.29 5.63
N LEU A 40 -10.65 -7.61 4.79
CA LEU A 40 -10.62 -6.16 4.64
C LEU A 40 -11.53 -5.46 5.65
N SER A 41 -12.36 -6.19 6.37
CA SER A 41 -13.32 -5.63 7.32
C SER A 41 -12.63 -5.29 8.65
N ASP A 42 -13.02 -4.17 9.23
CA ASP A 42 -12.56 -3.76 10.55
C ASP A 42 -12.99 -4.74 11.66
N GLU A 43 -14.12 -5.41 11.46
CA GLU A 43 -14.74 -6.25 12.46
C GLU A 43 -14.24 -7.69 12.44
N SER A 44 -13.59 -8.11 11.36
CA SER A 44 -13.14 -9.47 11.21
C SER A 44 -11.90 -9.75 12.07
N GLN A 45 -11.84 -10.94 12.65
CA GLN A 45 -10.63 -11.44 13.30
C GLN A 45 -9.58 -11.90 12.30
N ARG A 46 -10.02 -12.29 11.10
CA ARG A 46 -9.13 -12.62 9.99
C ARG A 46 -8.70 -11.33 9.33
N LYS A 47 -7.41 -11.06 9.33
CA LYS A 47 -6.87 -9.84 8.77
C LYS A 47 -6.16 -10.10 7.45
N PHE A 48 -6.08 -9.06 6.64
CA PHE A 48 -5.30 -9.05 5.41
C PHE A 48 -3.83 -9.12 5.78
N GLY A 49 -3.16 -10.19 5.37
CA GLY A 49 -1.79 -10.45 5.79
C GLY A 49 -0.75 -9.72 4.98
N ILE A 50 0.49 -9.74 5.47
CA ILE A 50 1.61 -9.07 4.83
C ILE A 50 1.92 -9.70 3.46
N ASP A 51 1.86 -11.03 3.38
CA ASP A 51 2.13 -11.73 2.13
C ASP A 51 1.04 -11.46 1.09
N GLU A 52 -0.21 -11.41 1.51
CA GLU A 52 -1.32 -11.04 0.65
C GLU A 52 -1.16 -9.61 0.15
N PHE A 53 -0.68 -8.72 1.00
CA PHE A 53 -0.39 -7.35 0.62
C PHE A 53 0.67 -7.28 -0.48
N GLU A 54 1.76 -8.01 -0.31
CA GLU A 54 2.81 -8.07 -1.32
C GLU A 54 2.29 -8.59 -2.66
N THR A 55 1.52 -9.69 -2.62
CA THR A 55 0.91 -10.27 -3.82
C THR A 55 -0.04 -9.26 -4.49
N TYR A 56 -0.85 -8.57 -3.69
CA TYR A 56 -1.74 -7.54 -4.22
C TYR A 56 -0.97 -6.47 -4.98
N LEU A 57 0.13 -5.96 -4.41
CA LEU A 57 0.96 -4.95 -5.07
C LEU A 57 1.54 -5.48 -6.38
N GLU A 58 2.02 -6.72 -6.38
CA GLU A 58 2.59 -7.33 -7.58
C GLU A 58 1.57 -7.48 -8.70
N LYS A 59 0.37 -7.94 -8.38
CA LYS A 59 -0.66 -8.21 -9.37
C LYS A 59 -1.38 -6.96 -9.84
N SER A 60 -1.73 -6.08 -8.92
CA SER A 60 -2.50 -4.87 -9.24
C SER A 60 -1.66 -3.72 -9.74
N LYS A 61 -0.38 -3.66 -9.35
CA LYS A 61 0.50 -2.51 -9.57
C LYS A 61 -0.02 -1.25 -8.90
N ASP A 62 -0.86 -1.40 -7.87
CA ASP A 62 -1.39 -0.29 -7.08
C ASP A 62 -0.29 0.22 -6.14
N MET A 63 0.25 1.38 -6.44
CA MET A 63 1.33 1.97 -5.64
C MET A 63 0.84 2.93 -4.58
N GLU A 64 -0.45 3.22 -4.54
CA GLU A 64 -1.01 4.14 -3.56
C GLU A 64 -0.71 3.74 -2.11
N PRO A 65 -0.80 2.44 -1.74
CA PRO A 65 -0.42 2.04 -0.38
C PRO A 65 1.03 2.37 -0.04
N LEU A 66 1.94 2.26 -1.01
CA LEU A 66 3.34 2.63 -0.78
C LEU A 66 3.50 4.13 -0.59
N TYR A 67 2.81 4.94 -1.39
CA TYR A 67 2.84 6.39 -1.22
C TYR A 67 2.26 6.82 0.12
N TYR A 68 1.20 6.14 0.58
CA TYR A 68 0.63 6.37 1.90
C TYR A 68 1.68 6.14 2.99
N LEU A 69 2.40 5.02 2.93
CA LEU A 69 3.43 4.70 3.90
C LEU A 69 4.59 5.71 3.88
N ILE A 70 5.02 6.10 2.68
CA ILE A 70 6.07 7.09 2.52
C ILE A 70 5.63 8.41 3.15
N GLU A 71 4.44 8.89 2.82
CA GLU A 71 3.92 10.13 3.36
C GLU A 71 3.82 10.07 4.88
N LYS A 72 3.30 8.95 5.42
CA LYS A 72 3.08 8.83 6.85
C LYS A 72 4.37 8.73 7.65
N PHE A 73 5.36 8.00 7.16
CA PHE A 73 6.54 7.66 7.94
C PHE A 73 7.79 8.44 7.57
N LEU A 74 7.90 8.92 6.35
CA LEU A 74 9.09 9.65 5.90
C LEU A 74 8.91 11.16 5.90
N HIS A 75 7.65 11.65 5.95
CA HIS A 75 7.36 13.08 5.95
C HIS A 75 6.81 13.59 7.28
N LYS A 76 6.89 12.77 8.34
CA LYS A 76 6.48 13.20 9.68
C LYS A 76 7.50 14.19 10.26
N PRO A 77 7.08 15.07 11.20
CA PRO A 77 8.01 15.98 11.87
C PRO A 77 9.18 15.26 12.53
N GLU A 78 9.00 14.05 13.04
CA GLU A 78 10.07 13.25 13.63
C GLU A 78 11.14 12.87 12.60
N ALA A 79 10.76 12.77 11.34
CA ALA A 79 11.68 12.48 10.25
C ALA A 79 12.53 13.70 9.88
N LYS A 80 12.32 14.83 10.53
CA LYS A 80 13.14 16.04 10.33
C LYS A 80 14.43 16.03 11.14
N SER A 81 14.74 14.96 11.86
CA SER A 81 16.08 14.79 12.41
C SER A 81 17.09 14.80 11.27
N SER A 82 18.32 15.24 11.55
CA SER A 82 19.32 15.39 10.51
C SER A 82 19.59 14.08 9.77
N ALA A 83 19.58 12.96 10.49
CA ALA A 83 19.78 11.64 9.87
C ALA A 83 18.63 11.28 8.92
N ALA A 84 17.39 11.53 9.34
CA ALA A 84 16.23 11.23 8.50
C ALA A 84 16.17 12.13 7.28
N LEU A 85 16.53 13.41 7.43
CA LEU A 85 16.56 14.33 6.30
C LEU A 85 17.60 13.94 5.26
N GLN A 86 18.69 13.34 5.68
CA GLN A 86 19.72 12.85 4.77
C GLN A 86 19.26 11.58 4.03
N ALA A 87 18.47 10.74 4.69
CA ALA A 87 18.02 9.48 4.12
C ALA A 87 16.87 9.66 3.10
N ILE A 88 16.00 10.63 3.31
CA ILE A 88 14.82 10.83 2.47
C ILE A 88 15.15 11.02 0.98
N PRO A 89 16.11 11.90 0.60
CA PRO A 89 16.44 12.07 -0.82
C PRO A 89 16.95 10.78 -1.47
N GLU A 90 17.75 10.00 -0.75
CA GLU A 90 18.28 8.75 -1.28
C GLU A 90 17.18 7.72 -1.49
N VAL A 91 16.27 7.57 -0.53
CA VAL A 91 15.15 6.64 -0.63
C VAL A 91 14.25 7.04 -1.79
N ALA A 92 13.92 8.31 -1.93
CA ALA A 92 13.09 8.80 -3.01
C ALA A 92 13.73 8.56 -4.37
N ALA A 93 15.04 8.80 -4.49
CA ALA A 93 15.78 8.58 -5.72
C ALA A 93 15.79 7.10 -6.10
N GLN A 94 16.02 6.22 -5.12
CA GLN A 94 16.01 4.78 -5.36
C GLN A 94 14.64 4.29 -5.79
N LEU A 95 13.59 4.79 -5.14
CA LEU A 95 12.22 4.42 -5.49
C LEU A 95 11.89 4.86 -6.91
N GLN A 96 12.23 6.08 -7.31
CA GLN A 96 12.02 6.57 -8.66
C GLN A 96 12.78 5.72 -9.69
N LYS A 97 14.00 5.35 -9.38
CA LYS A 97 14.80 4.51 -10.26
C LYS A 97 14.15 3.16 -10.47
N LEU A 98 13.68 2.53 -9.39
CA LEU A 98 13.00 1.25 -9.46
C LEU A 98 11.70 1.37 -10.25
N MET A 99 10.95 2.44 -10.06
CA MET A 99 9.71 2.68 -10.81
C MET A 99 9.98 2.82 -12.29
N LYS A 100 11.03 3.52 -12.68
CA LYS A 100 11.42 3.65 -14.09
C LYS A 100 11.81 2.29 -14.69
N GLN A 101 12.57 1.49 -13.94
CA GLN A 101 12.97 0.16 -14.39
C GLN A 101 11.75 -0.76 -14.56
N ALA A 102 10.73 -0.58 -13.74
CA ALA A 102 9.49 -1.33 -13.84
C ALA A 102 8.51 -0.75 -14.86
N GLY A 103 8.84 0.37 -15.49
CA GLY A 103 7.95 1.03 -16.44
C GLY A 103 6.80 1.77 -15.80
N LEU A 104 6.92 2.16 -14.55
CA LEU A 104 5.86 2.83 -13.79
C LEU A 104 6.00 4.35 -13.73
N ALA A 105 7.10 4.88 -14.22
CA ALA A 105 7.36 6.33 -14.21
C ALA A 105 7.46 6.87 -15.62
#